data_a030042d6503919a69145f8175456e2f
#
_entry.id   a030042d6503919a69145f8175456e2f
#
_cell.length_a   1.000
_cell.length_b   1.000
_cell.length_c   1.000
_cell.angle_alpha   90.00
_cell.angle_beta   90.00
_cell.angle_gamma   90.00
#
_symmetry.space_group_name_H-M   'P 1'
#
loop_
_entity.id
_entity.type
_entity.pdbx_description
1 polymer ?
#
loop_
_entity_poly.entity_id
_entity_poly.type
_entity_poly.pdbx_seq_one_letter_code
_entity_poly.pdbx_strand_id
1 'polypeptide(L)'
;VPSPRGRMAESPEEAKKIAEEINGQTVIKAQVHAGGRGKGTFKNGFEGGVHLSDDPEEIYSIATKMLGETLVTHQTGEEGKLVSKVMVAKAVDISKEYYLAILMDRESQSPVIVASTEGGVNIEEVAETTPEKIIRESIHPLAGIQPYEIRKISNNLGLQGDAAKQFGKLLKALFKLFISCDCSLVEINPLVTTPEGEVLALDAKFGFDDNALYRQQEIASMRDTSEEDPREVAASEFGLNYIGLDGNIACLVNGAGLAMATMDIIKHYGGEPANFLDVGGGATEEQVTNAFKIILGDSNVKGILVNIFGGIMDCDVIANGIVNACKQVNLSIPLVVRLEGNNVDAGKQTLSTSGVNLIAADDLSDAAQKAVKAINQ
;
A
#
# COMPACT_ATOMS: atom_id res chain seq x y z
N VAL A 1 -4.68 19.85 12.54
CA VAL A 1 -3.21 19.83 12.59
C VAL A 1 -2.70 21.01 11.77
N PRO A 2 -1.80 21.87 12.32
CA PRO A 2 -1.23 22.99 11.59
C PRO A 2 -0.39 22.50 10.40
N SER A 3 -0.67 23.04 9.21
CA SER A 3 0.03 22.76 7.95
C SER A 3 0.06 24.00 7.09
N PRO A 4 0.98 24.14 6.13
CA PRO A 4 0.98 25.25 5.19
C PRO A 4 -0.34 25.35 4.42
N ARG A 5 -0.79 26.57 4.18
CA ARG A 5 -1.97 26.78 3.34
C ARG A 5 -1.67 26.34 1.92
N GLY A 6 -2.49 25.45 1.37
CA GLY A 6 -2.31 24.93 0.02
C GLY A 6 -3.52 24.14 -0.44
N ARG A 7 -3.52 23.80 -1.74
CA ARG A 7 -4.55 22.97 -2.38
C ARG A 7 -3.95 22.12 -3.50
N MET A 8 -4.67 21.04 -3.83
CA MET A 8 -4.40 20.23 -5.01
C MET A 8 -4.82 20.96 -6.28
N ALA A 9 -4.10 20.73 -7.35
CA ALA A 9 -4.44 21.17 -8.70
C ALA A 9 -4.29 19.99 -9.68
N GLU A 10 -5.25 19.89 -10.61
CA GLU A 10 -5.28 18.87 -11.66
C GLU A 10 -4.99 19.49 -13.04
N SER A 11 -4.84 20.82 -13.10
CA SER A 11 -4.44 21.55 -14.30
C SER A 11 -3.41 22.64 -14.00
N PRO A 12 -2.60 23.08 -14.99
CA PRO A 12 -1.66 24.18 -14.82
C PRO A 12 -2.35 25.50 -14.45
N GLU A 13 -3.55 25.73 -14.99
CA GLU A 13 -4.37 26.92 -14.71
C GLU A 13 -4.79 26.98 -13.24
N GLU A 14 -5.21 25.84 -12.67
CA GLU A 14 -5.54 25.74 -11.25
C GLU A 14 -4.31 25.96 -10.37
N ALA A 15 -3.17 25.38 -10.74
CA ALA A 15 -1.92 25.56 -10.01
C ALA A 15 -1.51 27.04 -9.94
N LYS A 16 -1.57 27.73 -11.08
CA LYS A 16 -1.33 29.19 -11.17
C LYS A 16 -2.28 29.98 -10.29
N LYS A 17 -3.60 29.71 -10.37
CA LYS A 17 -4.62 30.40 -9.58
C LYS A 17 -4.39 30.22 -8.08
N ILE A 18 -4.00 29.03 -7.63
CA ILE A 18 -3.68 28.78 -6.23
C ILE A 18 -2.45 29.60 -5.80
N ALA A 19 -1.41 29.68 -6.66
CA ALA A 19 -0.22 30.48 -6.39
C ALA A 19 -0.57 31.99 -6.28
N GLU A 20 -1.41 32.51 -7.17
CA GLU A 20 -1.93 33.89 -7.09
C GLU A 20 -2.67 34.17 -5.76
N GLU A 21 -3.52 33.22 -5.30
CA GLU A 21 -4.26 33.34 -4.05
C GLU A 21 -3.35 33.26 -2.81
N ILE A 22 -2.23 32.55 -2.88
CA ILE A 22 -1.22 32.47 -1.81
C ILE A 22 -0.47 33.80 -1.71
N ASN A 23 -0.21 34.47 -2.82
CA ASN A 23 0.45 35.76 -2.93
C ASN A 23 1.77 35.83 -2.16
N GLY A 24 2.76 35.03 -2.59
CA GLY A 24 4.08 34.92 -1.99
C GLY A 24 4.81 33.67 -2.45
N GLN A 25 5.93 33.36 -1.84
CA GLN A 25 6.70 32.17 -2.21
C GLN A 25 5.85 30.89 -2.05
N THR A 26 5.79 30.14 -3.12
CA THR A 26 4.95 28.95 -3.27
C THR A 26 5.81 27.73 -3.55
N VAL A 27 5.44 26.59 -2.99
CA VAL A 27 5.99 25.29 -3.34
C VAL A 27 4.97 24.51 -4.15
N ILE A 28 5.41 23.95 -5.28
CA ILE A 28 4.64 22.97 -6.06
C ILE A 28 5.28 21.58 -5.91
N LYS A 29 4.46 20.57 -5.60
CA LYS A 29 4.91 19.19 -5.33
C LYS A 29 4.09 18.20 -6.15
N ALA A 30 4.75 17.34 -6.93
CA ALA A 30 4.09 16.21 -7.58
C ALA A 30 3.42 15.31 -6.53
N GLN A 31 2.22 14.81 -6.82
CA GLN A 31 1.50 13.89 -5.95
C GLN A 31 1.52 12.50 -6.58
N VAL A 32 2.28 11.61 -5.98
CA VAL A 32 2.38 10.18 -6.30
C VAL A 32 2.58 9.41 -5.00
N HIS A 33 2.15 8.16 -4.95
CA HIS A 33 2.32 7.27 -3.77
C HIS A 33 3.75 6.72 -3.66
N ALA A 34 4.74 7.62 -3.78
CA ALA A 34 6.16 7.28 -3.65
C ALA A 34 6.95 8.42 -3.00
N GLY A 35 7.95 8.06 -2.23
CA GLY A 35 8.92 9.01 -1.68
C GLY A 35 10.02 9.39 -2.68
N GLY A 36 10.92 10.31 -2.26
CA GLY A 36 12.05 10.73 -3.07
C GLY A 36 11.71 11.67 -4.24
N ARG A 37 10.49 12.22 -4.26
CA ARG A 37 9.97 13.10 -5.33
C ARG A 37 10.90 14.26 -5.67
N GLY A 38 11.48 14.90 -4.68
CA GLY A 38 12.39 16.05 -4.90
C GLY A 38 13.66 15.71 -5.70
N LYS A 39 14.09 14.45 -5.69
CA LYS A 39 15.26 13.94 -6.43
C LYS A 39 14.89 13.09 -7.64
N GLY A 40 13.60 12.96 -7.94
CA GLY A 40 13.10 12.20 -9.07
C GLY A 40 13.33 12.93 -10.39
N THR A 41 13.20 12.21 -11.50
CA THR A 41 13.29 12.75 -12.87
C THR A 41 12.08 12.31 -13.66
N PHE A 42 11.44 13.23 -14.35
CA PHE A 42 10.33 12.92 -15.25
C PHE A 42 10.84 12.31 -16.55
N LYS A 43 10.06 11.46 -17.20
CA LYS A 43 10.43 10.84 -18.49
C LYS A 43 10.63 11.87 -19.62
N ASN A 44 10.04 13.06 -19.50
CA ASN A 44 10.28 14.20 -20.41
C ASN A 44 11.62 14.93 -20.14
N GLY A 45 12.42 14.48 -19.16
CA GLY A 45 13.71 15.07 -18.79
C GLY A 45 13.63 16.22 -17.77
N PHE A 46 12.43 16.56 -17.29
CA PHE A 46 12.29 17.55 -16.21
C PHE A 46 12.76 16.97 -14.88
N GLU A 47 13.62 17.68 -14.17
CA GLU A 47 14.23 17.21 -12.91
C GLU A 47 13.50 17.76 -11.70
N GLY A 48 13.27 16.90 -10.71
CA GLY A 48 12.63 17.23 -9.45
C GLY A 48 11.11 17.29 -9.51
N GLY A 49 10.46 16.64 -8.54
CA GLY A 49 9.01 16.72 -8.33
C GLY A 49 8.61 17.73 -7.26
N VAL A 50 9.53 18.59 -6.79
CA VAL A 50 9.30 19.65 -5.80
C VAL A 50 10.06 20.89 -6.21
N HIS A 51 9.35 22.00 -6.44
CA HIS A 51 9.93 23.27 -6.85
C HIS A 51 9.36 24.44 -6.05
N LEU A 52 10.15 25.51 -5.93
CA LEU A 52 9.79 26.76 -5.28
C LEU A 52 9.75 27.87 -6.32
N SER A 53 8.73 28.71 -6.26
CA SER A 53 8.67 29.96 -7.03
C SER A 53 7.81 31.00 -6.33
N ASP A 54 8.10 32.26 -6.56
CA ASP A 54 7.28 33.43 -6.19
C ASP A 54 6.49 33.99 -7.37
N ASP A 55 6.73 33.43 -8.60
CA ASP A 55 6.02 33.81 -9.82
C ASP A 55 4.94 32.77 -10.19
N PRO A 56 3.65 33.13 -10.18
CA PRO A 56 2.55 32.25 -10.61
C PRO A 56 2.68 31.74 -12.05
N GLU A 57 3.32 32.50 -12.98
CA GLU A 57 3.55 32.05 -14.35
C GLU A 57 4.61 30.92 -14.38
N GLU A 58 5.62 30.99 -13.54
CA GLU A 58 6.58 29.90 -13.38
C GLU A 58 5.92 28.66 -12.80
N ILE A 59 5.02 28.80 -11.80
CA ILE A 59 4.24 27.68 -11.26
C ILE A 59 3.38 27.02 -12.35
N TYR A 60 2.76 27.82 -13.24
CA TYR A 60 2.05 27.30 -14.43
C TYR A 60 2.98 26.47 -15.31
N SER A 61 4.15 27.01 -15.63
CA SER A 61 5.14 26.32 -16.48
C SER A 61 5.64 25.01 -15.86
N ILE A 62 5.90 25.01 -14.56
CA ILE A 62 6.30 23.81 -13.80
C ILE A 62 5.17 22.77 -13.80
N ALA A 63 3.93 23.19 -13.49
CA ALA A 63 2.77 22.30 -13.51
C ALA A 63 2.55 21.65 -14.88
N THR A 64 2.76 22.41 -15.97
CA THR A 64 2.68 21.90 -17.35
C THR A 64 3.70 20.81 -17.64
N LYS A 65 4.89 20.87 -17.01
CA LYS A 65 5.95 19.86 -17.19
C LYS A 65 5.76 18.64 -16.30
N MET A 66 4.95 18.74 -15.25
CA MET A 66 4.71 17.67 -14.30
C MET A 66 3.42 16.89 -14.58
N LEU A 67 2.32 17.60 -14.85
CA LEU A 67 1.00 16.97 -15.01
C LEU A 67 0.93 16.16 -16.31
N GLY A 68 0.44 14.94 -16.21
CA GLY A 68 0.38 13.99 -17.31
C GLY A 68 1.70 13.28 -17.62
N GLU A 69 2.78 13.59 -16.90
CA GLU A 69 4.10 13.00 -17.10
C GLU A 69 4.44 11.97 -16.03
N THR A 70 5.32 11.04 -16.35
CA THR A 70 5.76 9.97 -15.43
C THR A 70 7.00 10.40 -14.67
N LEU A 71 6.89 10.43 -13.33
CA LEU A 71 7.99 10.70 -12.41
C LEU A 71 8.67 9.39 -12.01
N VAL A 72 9.97 9.29 -12.22
CA VAL A 72 10.83 8.18 -11.81
C VAL A 72 11.59 8.60 -10.56
N THR A 73 11.49 7.78 -9.50
CA THR A 73 12.22 7.94 -8.24
C THR A 73 12.89 6.62 -7.85
N HIS A 74 13.74 6.62 -6.84
CA HIS A 74 14.34 5.36 -6.34
C HIS A 74 13.30 4.38 -5.75
N GLN A 75 12.08 4.84 -5.41
CA GLN A 75 11.00 4.01 -4.88
C GLN A 75 10.02 3.52 -5.95
N THR A 76 9.92 4.21 -7.09
CA THR A 76 9.00 3.82 -8.17
C THR A 76 9.59 2.82 -9.16
N GLY A 77 10.90 2.54 -9.07
CA GLY A 77 11.61 1.79 -10.11
C GLY A 77 11.66 2.57 -11.44
N GLU A 78 12.16 1.90 -12.50
CA GLU A 78 12.34 2.49 -13.85
C GLU A 78 11.01 2.82 -14.54
N GLU A 79 9.93 2.12 -14.19
CA GLU A 79 8.60 2.38 -14.75
C GLU A 79 8.08 3.74 -14.34
N GLY A 80 8.35 4.18 -13.13
CA GLY A 80 7.89 5.45 -12.58
C GLY A 80 6.40 5.45 -12.25
N LYS A 81 5.88 6.62 -11.87
CA LYS A 81 4.46 6.85 -11.57
C LYS A 81 3.95 8.08 -12.31
N LEU A 82 2.76 7.98 -12.89
CA LEU A 82 2.08 9.07 -13.58
C LEU A 82 1.68 10.16 -12.56
N VAL A 83 2.03 11.41 -12.84
CA VAL A 83 1.61 12.55 -12.01
C VAL A 83 0.30 13.12 -12.55
N SER A 84 -0.80 12.75 -11.93
CA SER A 84 -2.14 13.27 -12.27
C SER A 84 -2.49 14.56 -11.51
N LYS A 85 -1.83 14.82 -10.38
CA LYS A 85 -2.13 15.95 -9.48
C LYS A 85 -0.83 16.55 -8.94
N VAL A 86 -0.89 17.86 -8.66
CA VAL A 86 0.17 18.59 -7.95
C VAL A 86 -0.41 19.29 -6.73
N MET A 87 0.35 19.34 -5.65
CA MET A 87 0.03 20.17 -4.47
C MET A 87 0.72 21.51 -4.61
N VAL A 88 -0.04 22.60 -4.54
CA VAL A 88 0.49 23.96 -4.52
C VAL A 88 0.22 24.54 -3.14
N ALA A 89 1.29 24.91 -2.42
CA ALA A 89 1.19 25.39 -1.04
C ALA A 89 2.14 26.55 -0.79
N LYS A 90 1.84 27.34 0.26
CA LYS A 90 2.72 28.40 0.73
C LYS A 90 4.05 27.78 1.16
N ALA A 91 5.17 28.31 0.67
CA ALA A 91 6.48 27.95 1.14
C ALA A 91 6.67 28.41 2.60
N VAL A 92 7.45 27.65 3.34
CA VAL A 92 7.73 27.87 4.76
C VAL A 92 9.22 27.94 4.97
N ASP A 93 9.68 28.99 5.66
CA ASP A 93 11.07 29.07 6.10
C ASP A 93 11.29 28.07 7.23
N ILE A 94 12.26 27.17 7.04
CA ILE A 94 12.52 26.08 7.96
C ILE A 94 13.72 26.44 8.84
N SER A 95 13.49 26.47 10.16
CA SER A 95 14.56 26.61 11.14
C SER A 95 15.15 25.24 11.52
N LYS A 96 14.30 24.25 11.74
CA LYS A 96 14.72 22.87 12.05
C LYS A 96 13.65 21.87 11.61
N GLU A 97 14.12 20.72 11.14
CA GLU A 97 13.28 19.58 10.76
C GLU A 97 13.31 18.50 11.83
N TYR A 98 12.19 17.80 11.98
CA TYR A 98 11.99 16.70 12.89
C TYR A 98 11.22 15.58 12.20
N TYR A 99 11.38 14.38 12.70
CA TYR A 99 10.53 13.23 12.37
C TYR A 99 9.52 13.00 13.48
N LEU A 100 8.29 12.66 13.12
CA LEU A 100 7.25 12.27 14.06
C LEU A 100 6.34 11.22 13.44
N ALA A 101 6.17 10.08 14.10
CA ALA A 101 5.20 9.07 13.68
C ALA A 101 4.41 8.52 14.87
N ILE A 102 3.22 8.01 14.57
CA ILE A 102 2.38 7.22 15.48
C ILE A 102 2.05 5.94 14.75
N LEU A 103 2.33 4.79 15.36
CA LEU A 103 2.08 3.48 14.78
C LEU A 103 1.68 2.48 15.87
N MET A 104 1.11 1.35 15.46
CA MET A 104 0.85 0.22 16.36
C MET A 104 2.12 -0.61 16.52
N ASP A 105 2.57 -0.78 17.74
CA ASP A 105 3.69 -1.64 18.07
C ASP A 105 3.20 -3.00 18.56
N ARG A 106 3.61 -4.06 17.87
CA ARG A 106 3.18 -5.43 18.17
C ARG A 106 3.82 -5.98 19.46
N GLU A 107 5.03 -5.55 19.77
CA GLU A 107 5.76 -6.00 20.96
C GLU A 107 5.11 -5.47 22.24
N SER A 108 4.87 -4.16 22.30
CA SER A 108 4.19 -3.52 23.44
C SER A 108 2.66 -3.62 23.38
N GLN A 109 2.08 -4.11 22.29
CA GLN A 109 0.63 -4.20 22.03
C GLN A 109 -0.09 -2.87 22.27
N SER A 110 0.57 -1.77 21.91
CA SER A 110 0.10 -0.41 22.16
C SER A 110 0.48 0.55 21.03
N PRO A 111 -0.21 1.69 20.90
CA PRO A 111 0.28 2.77 20.08
C PRO A 111 1.64 3.26 20.58
N VAL A 112 2.56 3.48 19.66
CA VAL A 112 3.90 4.03 19.93
C VAL A 112 4.06 5.33 19.18
N ILE A 113 4.60 6.34 19.86
CA ILE A 113 5.07 7.56 19.23
C ILE A 113 6.58 7.41 18.99
N VAL A 114 6.98 7.59 17.74
CA VAL A 114 8.37 7.63 17.31
C VAL A 114 8.70 9.05 16.89
N ALA A 115 9.76 9.62 17.42
CA ALA A 115 10.18 10.98 17.08
C ALA A 115 11.70 11.04 16.96
N SER A 116 12.21 11.97 16.15
CA SER A 116 13.65 12.23 16.01
C SER A 116 13.92 13.70 15.70
N THR A 117 15.12 14.15 16.08
CA THR A 117 15.65 15.45 15.67
C THR A 117 16.21 15.46 14.25
N GLU A 118 16.24 14.30 13.61
CA GLU A 118 16.62 14.09 12.21
C GLU A 118 15.35 13.95 11.36
N GLY A 119 14.87 15.07 10.82
CA GLY A 119 13.72 15.11 9.91
C GLY A 119 14.16 15.28 8.46
N GLY A 120 13.22 15.07 7.52
CA GLY A 120 13.46 15.21 6.09
C GLY A 120 14.37 14.14 5.47
N VAL A 121 14.72 13.10 6.23
CA VAL A 121 15.61 12.00 5.83
C VAL A 121 14.91 10.64 6.00
N ASN A 122 15.57 9.58 5.50
CA ASN A 122 15.10 8.20 5.72
C ASN A 122 15.30 7.81 7.19
N ILE A 123 14.21 7.57 7.91
CA ILE A 123 14.24 7.26 9.34
C ILE A 123 14.82 5.88 9.63
N GLU A 124 14.68 4.92 8.71
CA GLU A 124 15.25 3.58 8.83
C GLU A 124 16.79 3.66 8.85
N GLU A 125 17.38 4.50 8.01
CA GLU A 125 18.82 4.74 8.01
C GLU A 125 19.29 5.39 9.32
N VAL A 126 18.51 6.34 9.86
CA VAL A 126 18.79 6.94 11.17
C VAL A 126 18.70 5.89 12.28
N ALA A 127 17.72 4.99 12.23
CA ALA A 127 17.55 3.93 13.22
C ALA A 127 18.71 2.91 13.20
N GLU A 128 19.29 2.64 12.03
CA GLU A 128 20.44 1.75 11.88
C GLU A 128 21.77 2.40 12.30
N THR A 129 21.97 3.66 11.90
CA THR A 129 23.26 4.35 12.07
C THR A 129 23.39 5.10 13.40
N THR A 130 22.30 5.67 13.88
CA THR A 130 22.25 6.52 15.09
C THR A 130 20.97 6.26 15.91
N PRO A 131 20.76 5.02 16.41
CA PRO A 131 19.54 4.62 17.12
C PRO A 131 19.25 5.47 18.36
N GLU A 132 20.26 6.08 18.97
CA GLU A 132 20.10 6.97 20.12
C GLU A 132 19.35 8.27 19.80
N LYS A 133 19.23 8.63 18.52
CA LYS A 133 18.41 9.76 18.06
C LYS A 133 16.93 9.44 17.92
N ILE A 134 16.56 8.16 18.01
CA ILE A 134 15.17 7.71 17.93
C ILE A 134 14.55 7.72 19.32
N ILE A 135 13.58 8.58 19.51
CA ILE A 135 12.74 8.66 20.72
C ILE A 135 11.55 7.75 20.51
N ARG A 136 11.34 6.79 21.40
CA ARG A 136 10.15 5.92 21.41
C ARG A 136 9.39 6.11 22.71
N GLU A 137 8.08 6.30 22.62
CA GLU A 137 7.17 6.43 23.75
C GLU A 137 5.92 5.59 23.52
N SER A 138 5.74 4.53 24.31
CA SER A 138 4.55 3.69 24.25
C SER A 138 3.40 4.37 24.99
N ILE A 139 2.23 4.42 24.36
CA ILE A 139 1.05 5.10 24.89
C ILE A 139 0.04 4.05 25.36
N HIS A 140 -0.43 4.19 26.60
CA HIS A 140 -1.40 3.27 27.13
C HIS A 140 -2.72 3.33 26.33
N PRO A 141 -3.21 2.21 25.73
CA PRO A 141 -4.32 2.25 24.76
C PRO A 141 -5.64 2.80 25.33
N LEU A 142 -5.90 2.61 26.64
CA LEU A 142 -7.13 3.10 27.27
C LEU A 142 -6.98 4.50 27.86
N ALA A 143 -5.80 4.84 28.40
CA ALA A 143 -5.56 6.15 29.00
C ALA A 143 -5.27 7.23 27.93
N GLY A 144 -4.80 6.80 26.76
CA GLY A 144 -4.36 7.69 25.70
C GLY A 144 -3.15 8.52 26.10
N ILE A 145 -2.76 9.44 25.23
CA ILE A 145 -1.57 10.26 25.44
C ILE A 145 -1.72 11.23 26.62
N GLN A 146 -0.79 11.18 27.55
CA GLN A 146 -0.80 11.97 28.77
C GLN A 146 0.13 13.20 28.67
N PRO A 147 -0.14 14.27 29.46
CA PRO A 147 0.68 15.48 29.40
C PRO A 147 2.17 15.26 29.73
N TYR A 148 2.51 14.26 30.56
CA TYR A 148 3.91 13.99 30.91
C TYR A 148 4.67 13.36 29.73
N GLU A 149 4.01 12.49 28.93
CA GLU A 149 4.60 11.88 27.72
C GLU A 149 4.89 12.96 26.68
N ILE A 150 3.94 13.88 26.47
CA ILE A 150 4.13 15.02 25.57
C ILE A 150 5.33 15.87 26.01
N ARG A 151 5.45 16.18 27.30
CA ARG A 151 6.60 16.95 27.81
C ARG A 151 7.91 16.20 27.62
N LYS A 152 7.92 14.88 27.86
CA LYS A 152 9.10 14.03 27.66
C LYS A 152 9.56 14.06 26.20
N ILE A 153 8.64 13.86 25.25
CA ILE A 153 8.95 13.91 23.82
C ILE A 153 9.42 15.32 23.42
N SER A 154 8.69 16.37 23.83
CA SER A 154 9.07 17.75 23.53
C SER A 154 10.48 18.10 24.01
N ASN A 155 10.83 17.71 25.24
CA ASN A 155 12.15 17.96 25.81
C ASN A 155 13.25 17.21 25.05
N ASN A 156 13.01 15.95 24.67
CA ASN A 156 13.97 15.15 23.91
C ASN A 156 14.18 15.69 22.48
N LEU A 157 13.15 16.30 21.87
CA LEU A 157 13.27 17.03 20.61
C LEU A 157 13.95 18.40 20.77
N GLY A 158 14.16 18.88 21.99
CA GLY A 158 14.72 20.19 22.28
C GLY A 158 13.73 21.35 22.10
N LEU A 159 12.42 21.05 22.02
CA LEU A 159 11.38 22.07 21.89
C LEU A 159 11.11 22.74 23.24
N GLN A 160 11.06 24.09 23.24
CA GLN A 160 10.86 24.90 24.45
C GLN A 160 9.79 25.98 24.24
N GLY A 161 9.32 26.57 25.33
CA GLY A 161 8.41 27.71 25.30
C GLY A 161 7.12 27.45 24.51
N ASP A 162 6.82 28.33 23.57
CA ASP A 162 5.59 28.25 22.77
C ASP A 162 5.65 27.15 21.70
N ALA A 163 6.83 26.83 21.18
CA ALA A 163 7.00 25.69 20.26
C ALA A 163 6.61 24.35 20.94
N ALA A 164 7.02 24.13 22.19
CA ALA A 164 6.64 22.95 22.95
C ALA A 164 5.13 22.88 23.21
N LYS A 165 4.46 24.02 23.45
CA LYS A 165 3.01 24.09 23.61
C LYS A 165 2.27 23.77 22.30
N GLN A 166 2.75 24.33 21.17
CA GLN A 166 2.20 24.06 19.83
C GLN A 166 2.38 22.60 19.47
N PHE A 167 3.58 22.03 19.65
CA PHE A 167 3.84 20.62 19.46
C PHE A 167 2.91 19.73 20.29
N GLY A 168 2.72 20.08 21.55
CA GLY A 168 1.79 19.32 22.42
C GLY A 168 0.34 19.33 21.93
N LYS A 169 -0.14 20.45 21.39
CA LYS A 169 -1.47 20.52 20.75
C LYS A 169 -1.53 19.70 19.48
N LEU A 170 -0.50 19.80 18.64
CA LEU A 170 -0.37 19.06 17.39
C LEU A 170 -0.35 17.54 17.67
N LEU A 171 0.49 17.08 18.60
CA LEU A 171 0.62 15.67 18.94
C LEU A 171 -0.69 15.09 19.48
N LYS A 172 -1.42 15.83 20.35
CA LYS A 172 -2.75 15.41 20.81
C LYS A 172 -3.76 15.28 19.65
N ALA A 173 -3.73 16.22 18.71
CA ALA A 173 -4.62 16.20 17.55
C ALA A 173 -4.30 15.02 16.63
N LEU A 174 -3.01 14.73 16.38
CA LEU A 174 -2.57 13.56 15.61
C LEU A 174 -2.95 12.25 16.29
N PHE A 175 -2.75 12.14 17.60
CA PHE A 175 -3.13 10.94 18.33
C PHE A 175 -4.65 10.72 18.32
N LYS A 176 -5.43 11.79 18.48
CA LYS A 176 -6.89 11.71 18.32
C LYS A 176 -7.28 11.23 16.92
N LEU A 177 -6.65 11.77 15.87
CA LEU A 177 -6.87 11.36 14.48
C LEU A 177 -6.49 9.88 14.32
N PHE A 178 -5.32 9.47 14.79
CA PHE A 178 -4.85 8.09 14.72
C PHE A 178 -5.90 7.10 15.26
N ILE A 179 -6.44 7.37 16.44
CA ILE A 179 -7.47 6.50 17.06
C ILE A 179 -8.83 6.62 16.37
N SER A 180 -9.29 7.84 16.05
CA SER A 180 -10.66 8.06 15.52
C SER A 180 -10.84 7.65 14.06
N CYS A 181 -9.76 7.59 13.30
CA CYS A 181 -9.74 7.20 11.88
C CYS A 181 -9.21 5.78 11.67
N ASP A 182 -9.01 5.01 12.74
CA ASP A 182 -8.45 3.65 12.66
C ASP A 182 -7.15 3.61 11.86
N CYS A 183 -6.23 4.55 12.14
CA CYS A 183 -4.94 4.58 11.45
C CYS A 183 -4.04 3.43 11.93
N SER A 184 -3.33 2.80 11.02
CA SER A 184 -2.20 1.90 11.29
C SER A 184 -0.88 2.66 11.38
N LEU A 185 -0.79 3.79 10.69
CA LEU A 185 0.36 4.70 10.65
C LEU A 185 -0.11 6.15 10.48
N VAL A 186 0.50 7.05 11.23
CA VAL A 186 0.52 8.49 10.95
C VAL A 186 1.98 8.92 11.00
N GLU A 187 2.53 9.39 9.89
CA GLU A 187 3.92 9.83 9.78
C GLU A 187 3.97 11.26 9.28
N ILE A 188 4.75 12.09 9.96
CA ILE A 188 5.03 13.47 9.58
C ILE A 188 6.53 13.58 9.33
N ASN A 189 6.92 13.76 8.08
CA ASN A 189 8.33 13.84 7.70
C ASN A 189 8.54 14.80 6.50
N PRO A 190 8.97 16.06 6.79
CA PRO A 190 9.32 16.60 8.09
C PRO A 190 8.15 17.28 8.85
N LEU A 191 8.23 17.21 10.17
CA LEU A 191 7.65 18.21 11.06
C LEU A 191 8.68 19.33 11.23
N VAL A 192 8.28 20.58 11.17
CA VAL A 192 9.25 21.69 11.20
C VAL A 192 8.94 22.72 12.27
N THR A 193 10.00 23.45 12.68
CA THR A 193 9.86 24.75 13.34
C THR A 193 10.29 25.86 12.39
N THR A 194 9.56 26.98 12.42
CA THR A 194 9.92 28.19 11.65
C THR A 194 10.80 29.13 12.51
N PRO A 195 11.45 30.13 11.90
CA PRO A 195 12.16 31.19 12.65
C PRO A 195 11.26 31.95 13.63
N GLU A 196 9.95 32.06 13.33
CA GLU A 196 8.95 32.69 14.19
C GLU A 196 8.50 31.77 15.34
N GLY A 197 8.96 30.54 15.36
CA GLY A 197 8.63 29.55 16.40
C GLY A 197 7.31 28.82 16.17
N GLU A 198 6.76 28.84 14.96
CA GLU A 198 5.62 28.01 14.60
C GLU A 198 6.03 26.53 14.43
N VAL A 199 5.11 25.61 14.73
CA VAL A 199 5.29 24.16 14.54
C VAL A 199 4.30 23.67 13.50
N LEU A 200 4.82 23.18 12.36
CA LEU A 200 4.01 22.82 11.18
C LEU A 200 4.36 21.43 10.64
N ALA A 201 3.33 20.71 10.19
CA ALA A 201 3.50 19.49 9.41
C ALA A 201 3.62 19.86 7.93
N LEU A 202 4.75 19.57 7.29
CA LEU A 202 4.98 19.89 5.87
C LEU A 202 4.61 18.76 4.92
N ASP A 203 4.79 17.53 5.36
CA ASP A 203 4.36 16.33 4.63
C ASP A 203 3.82 15.31 5.63
N ALA A 204 2.82 14.55 5.19
CA ALA A 204 2.17 13.56 6.02
C ALA A 204 1.84 12.30 5.21
N LYS A 205 2.10 11.13 5.80
CA LYS A 205 1.71 9.84 5.27
C LYS A 205 0.78 9.16 6.27
N PHE A 206 -0.35 8.67 5.78
CA PHE A 206 -1.32 7.96 6.57
C PHE A 206 -1.49 6.54 6.03
N GLY A 207 -1.48 5.55 6.92
CA GLY A 207 -2.00 4.22 6.68
C GLY A 207 -3.27 4.04 7.51
N PHE A 208 -4.29 3.45 6.92
CA PHE A 208 -5.54 3.13 7.60
C PHE A 208 -5.69 1.61 7.71
N ASP A 209 -6.44 1.15 8.70
CA ASP A 209 -6.77 -0.26 8.83
C ASP A 209 -7.90 -0.61 7.84
N ASP A 210 -7.59 -1.40 6.82
CA ASP A 210 -8.57 -1.84 5.82
C ASP A 210 -9.77 -2.56 6.45
N ASN A 211 -9.56 -3.29 7.55
CA ASN A 211 -10.62 -3.96 8.29
C ASN A 211 -11.59 -2.99 8.97
N ALA A 212 -11.22 -1.71 9.10
CA ALA A 212 -12.06 -0.66 9.68
C ALA A 212 -12.76 0.21 8.63
N LEU A 213 -12.45 0.11 7.34
CA LEU A 213 -12.99 0.96 6.28
C LEU A 213 -14.51 0.91 6.18
N TYR A 214 -15.15 -0.18 6.60
CA TYR A 214 -16.62 -0.27 6.64
C TYR A 214 -17.28 0.79 7.52
N ARG A 215 -16.57 1.31 8.52
CA ARG A 215 -17.01 2.41 9.41
C ARG A 215 -16.36 3.75 9.12
N GLN A 216 -15.40 3.81 8.19
CA GLN A 216 -14.64 5.00 7.78
C GLN A 216 -14.97 5.36 6.31
N GLN A 217 -16.26 5.60 6.02
CA GLN A 217 -16.76 5.80 4.65
C GLN A 217 -16.10 6.98 3.92
N GLU A 218 -15.81 8.09 4.61
CA GLU A 218 -15.12 9.24 4.03
C GLU A 218 -13.70 8.87 3.59
N ILE A 219 -12.97 8.09 4.41
CA ILE A 219 -11.63 7.62 4.10
C ILE A 219 -11.68 6.63 2.94
N ALA A 220 -12.61 5.67 2.97
CA ALA A 220 -12.80 4.72 1.89
C ALA A 220 -13.06 5.42 0.53
N SER A 221 -13.80 6.54 0.54
CA SER A 221 -14.07 7.32 -0.68
C SER A 221 -12.85 8.08 -1.24
N MET A 222 -11.78 8.23 -0.45
CA MET A 222 -10.52 8.86 -0.88
C MET A 222 -9.56 7.89 -1.56
N ARG A 223 -9.90 6.59 -1.64
CA ARG A 223 -9.07 5.59 -2.30
C ARG A 223 -8.84 5.97 -3.76
N ASP A 224 -7.59 6.01 -4.17
CA ASP A 224 -7.17 6.27 -5.55
C ASP A 224 -6.66 4.97 -6.19
N THR A 225 -7.54 4.29 -6.91
CA THR A 225 -7.24 3.00 -7.55
C THR A 225 -6.29 3.13 -8.76
N SER A 226 -6.04 4.35 -9.26
CA SER A 226 -5.12 4.57 -10.38
C SER A 226 -3.65 4.28 -10.02
N GLU A 227 -3.33 4.27 -8.73
CA GLU A 227 -1.99 3.99 -8.20
C GLU A 227 -1.81 2.52 -7.76
N GLU A 228 -2.90 1.74 -7.76
CA GLU A 228 -2.91 0.34 -7.32
C GLU A 228 -2.68 -0.62 -8.50
N ASP A 229 -2.30 -1.87 -8.21
CA ASP A 229 -2.27 -2.93 -9.24
C ASP A 229 -3.68 -3.19 -9.77
N PRO A 230 -3.93 -3.08 -11.08
CA PRO A 230 -5.26 -3.30 -11.63
C PRO A 230 -5.86 -4.68 -11.30
N ARG A 231 -5.01 -5.69 -11.09
CA ARG A 231 -5.44 -7.05 -10.70
C ARG A 231 -5.95 -7.08 -9.26
N GLU A 232 -5.27 -6.34 -8.36
CA GLU A 232 -5.68 -6.21 -6.95
C GLU A 232 -6.99 -5.42 -6.84
N VAL A 233 -7.13 -4.35 -7.63
CA VAL A 233 -8.38 -3.58 -7.73
C VAL A 233 -9.51 -4.48 -8.20
N ALA A 234 -9.34 -5.20 -9.32
CA ALA A 234 -10.35 -6.11 -9.85
C ALA A 234 -10.71 -7.22 -8.84
N ALA A 235 -9.73 -7.78 -8.12
CA ALA A 235 -9.97 -8.80 -7.11
C ALA A 235 -10.80 -8.27 -5.94
N SER A 236 -10.54 -7.04 -5.51
CA SER A 236 -11.27 -6.41 -4.41
C SER A 236 -12.76 -6.23 -4.68
N GLU A 237 -13.17 -6.04 -5.95
CA GLU A 237 -14.57 -5.92 -6.35
C GLU A 237 -15.38 -7.21 -6.10
N PHE A 238 -14.69 -8.36 -6.11
CA PHE A 238 -15.29 -9.68 -5.85
C PHE A 238 -15.02 -10.20 -4.44
N GLY A 239 -14.43 -9.39 -3.56
CA GLY A 239 -14.07 -9.78 -2.21
C GLY A 239 -12.96 -10.84 -2.14
N LEU A 240 -12.06 -10.86 -3.13
CA LEU A 240 -10.90 -11.73 -3.21
C LEU A 240 -9.68 -11.03 -2.65
N ASN A 241 -8.86 -11.75 -1.89
CA ASN A 241 -7.56 -11.27 -1.42
C ASN A 241 -6.49 -11.67 -2.45
N TYR A 242 -6.07 -10.73 -3.28
CA TYR A 242 -5.06 -10.92 -4.32
C TYR A 242 -3.87 -9.99 -4.10
N ILE A 243 -2.65 -10.52 -4.31
CA ILE A 243 -1.41 -9.75 -4.36
C ILE A 243 -0.61 -10.26 -5.54
N GLY A 244 -0.25 -9.35 -6.47
CA GLY A 244 0.60 -9.68 -7.63
C GLY A 244 2.05 -9.92 -7.22
N LEU A 245 2.69 -10.94 -7.82
CA LEU A 245 4.11 -11.26 -7.67
C LEU A 245 4.74 -11.42 -9.06
N ASP A 246 6.06 -11.51 -9.13
CA ASP A 246 6.82 -11.54 -10.40
C ASP A 246 7.01 -12.95 -10.99
N GLY A 247 6.34 -13.97 -10.45
CA GLY A 247 6.49 -15.36 -10.87
C GLY A 247 5.69 -15.76 -12.11
N ASN A 248 5.61 -17.07 -12.35
CA ASN A 248 4.97 -17.65 -13.52
C ASN A 248 4.00 -18.83 -13.21
N ILE A 249 3.89 -19.22 -11.94
CA ILE A 249 2.91 -20.20 -11.48
C ILE A 249 1.86 -19.46 -10.63
N ALA A 250 0.66 -19.31 -11.16
CA ALA A 250 -0.41 -18.71 -10.39
C ALA A 250 -0.98 -19.65 -9.36
N CYS A 251 -1.38 -19.10 -8.22
CA CYS A 251 -1.99 -19.81 -7.11
C CYS A 251 -3.46 -19.39 -6.92
N LEU A 252 -4.35 -20.36 -6.74
CA LEU A 252 -5.73 -20.17 -6.31
C LEU A 252 -5.96 -21.08 -5.10
N VAL A 253 -6.16 -20.50 -3.93
CA VAL A 253 -6.16 -21.22 -2.66
C VAL A 253 -7.29 -20.70 -1.76
N ASN A 254 -7.83 -21.53 -0.89
CA ASN A 254 -8.76 -21.09 0.14
C ASN A 254 -8.09 -21.09 1.52
N GLY A 255 -7.86 -19.88 2.02
CA GLY A 255 -7.21 -19.62 3.30
C GLY A 255 -5.78 -19.12 3.17
N ALA A 256 -5.50 -17.98 3.80
CA ALA A 256 -4.22 -17.26 3.69
C ALA A 256 -3.01 -18.11 4.11
N GLY A 257 -3.12 -18.90 5.19
CA GLY A 257 -2.03 -19.79 5.64
C GLY A 257 -1.72 -20.88 4.62
N LEU A 258 -2.76 -21.47 3.98
CA LEU A 258 -2.58 -22.45 2.93
C LEU A 258 -1.99 -21.82 1.65
N ALA A 259 -2.39 -20.57 1.33
CA ALA A 259 -1.82 -19.83 0.21
C ALA A 259 -0.33 -19.57 0.40
N MET A 260 0.10 -19.11 1.57
CA MET A 260 1.52 -18.92 1.90
C MET A 260 2.30 -20.24 1.79
N ALA A 261 1.79 -21.34 2.39
CA ALA A 261 2.43 -22.65 2.30
C ALA A 261 2.50 -23.16 0.86
N THR A 262 1.51 -22.86 0.02
CA THR A 262 1.51 -23.21 -1.40
C THR A 262 2.59 -22.46 -2.16
N MET A 263 2.78 -21.17 -1.91
CA MET A 263 3.86 -20.40 -2.52
C MET A 263 5.24 -20.90 -2.08
N ASP A 264 5.41 -21.19 -0.78
CA ASP A 264 6.67 -21.69 -0.24
C ASP A 264 7.07 -23.05 -0.88
N ILE A 265 6.12 -23.95 -1.02
CA ILE A 265 6.42 -25.27 -1.61
C ILE A 265 6.69 -25.19 -3.12
N ILE A 266 6.04 -24.26 -3.84
CA ILE A 266 6.37 -23.96 -5.24
C ILE A 266 7.84 -23.51 -5.35
N LYS A 267 8.26 -22.57 -4.51
CA LYS A 267 9.63 -22.09 -4.45
C LYS A 267 10.62 -23.21 -4.07
N HIS A 268 10.26 -24.04 -3.13
CA HIS A 268 11.09 -25.18 -2.71
C HIS A 268 11.40 -26.14 -3.90
N TYR A 269 10.46 -26.32 -4.82
CA TYR A 269 10.67 -27.13 -6.03
C TYR A 269 11.19 -26.36 -7.24
N GLY A 270 11.64 -25.10 -7.04
CA GLY A 270 12.30 -24.30 -8.07
C GLY A 270 11.33 -23.58 -9.02
N GLY A 271 10.08 -23.44 -8.64
CA GLY A 271 9.10 -22.58 -9.32
C GLY A 271 9.03 -21.19 -8.73
N GLU A 272 8.38 -20.26 -9.44
CA GLU A 272 8.18 -18.89 -8.98
C GLU A 272 6.67 -18.57 -8.92
N PRO A 273 6.10 -18.31 -7.71
CA PRO A 273 4.70 -17.93 -7.57
C PRO A 273 4.41 -16.59 -8.23
N ALA A 274 3.34 -16.52 -9.04
CA ALA A 274 2.92 -15.30 -9.74
C ALA A 274 2.01 -14.40 -8.90
N ASN A 275 1.38 -14.96 -7.86
CA ASN A 275 0.46 -14.22 -6.99
C ASN A 275 0.22 -14.96 -5.67
N PHE A 276 -0.17 -14.19 -4.67
CA PHE A 276 -0.98 -14.67 -3.55
C PHE A 276 -2.45 -14.52 -3.93
N LEU A 277 -3.27 -15.54 -3.72
CA LEU A 277 -4.73 -15.43 -3.89
C LEU A 277 -5.45 -16.35 -2.90
N ASP A 278 -6.21 -15.73 -2.03
CA ASP A 278 -7.11 -16.41 -1.10
C ASP A 278 -8.56 -16.11 -1.48
N VAL A 279 -9.28 -17.15 -1.91
CA VAL A 279 -10.71 -17.03 -2.24
C VAL A 279 -11.62 -17.13 -1.01
N GLY A 280 -11.04 -17.36 0.18
CA GLY A 280 -11.80 -17.52 1.42
C GLY A 280 -12.47 -18.88 1.61
N GLY A 281 -13.02 -19.09 2.80
CA GLY A 281 -13.63 -20.37 3.19
C GLY A 281 -15.06 -20.59 2.69
N GLY A 282 -15.64 -19.65 1.94
CA GLY A 282 -17.02 -19.69 1.43
C GLY A 282 -17.16 -19.23 -0.01
N ALA A 283 -16.09 -19.38 -0.83
CA ALA A 283 -16.07 -18.87 -2.19
C ALA A 283 -17.22 -19.43 -3.04
N THR A 284 -17.85 -18.52 -3.77
CA THR A 284 -18.89 -18.84 -4.74
C THR A 284 -18.29 -19.20 -6.11
N GLU A 285 -19.08 -19.82 -6.99
CA GLU A 285 -18.70 -20.08 -8.38
C GLU A 285 -18.27 -18.77 -9.10
N GLU A 286 -18.97 -17.67 -8.86
CA GLU A 286 -18.66 -16.37 -9.44
C GLU A 286 -17.28 -15.87 -8.99
N GLN A 287 -16.95 -15.98 -7.71
CA GLN A 287 -15.65 -15.61 -7.17
C GLN A 287 -14.52 -16.45 -7.78
N VAL A 288 -14.72 -17.77 -7.88
CA VAL A 288 -13.74 -18.67 -8.52
C VAL A 288 -13.54 -18.29 -9.99
N THR A 289 -14.64 -18.04 -10.72
CA THR A 289 -14.58 -17.65 -12.13
C THR A 289 -13.80 -16.32 -12.32
N ASN A 290 -14.07 -15.33 -11.50
CA ASN A 290 -13.36 -14.04 -11.57
C ASN A 290 -11.90 -14.16 -11.13
N ALA A 291 -11.59 -15.01 -10.14
CA ALA A 291 -10.22 -15.35 -9.78
C ALA A 291 -9.42 -15.89 -10.98
N PHE A 292 -9.99 -16.83 -11.74
CA PHE A 292 -9.36 -17.34 -12.97
C PHE A 292 -9.18 -16.24 -14.03
N LYS A 293 -10.17 -15.37 -14.23
CA LYS A 293 -10.05 -14.25 -15.18
C LYS A 293 -8.92 -13.28 -14.82
N ILE A 294 -8.79 -12.96 -13.52
CA ILE A 294 -7.73 -12.10 -13.02
C ILE A 294 -6.36 -12.75 -13.23
N ILE A 295 -6.20 -14.02 -12.86
CA ILE A 295 -4.97 -14.80 -13.06
C ILE A 295 -4.58 -14.83 -14.55
N LEU A 296 -5.51 -15.11 -15.44
CA LEU A 296 -5.25 -15.21 -16.88
C LEU A 296 -5.03 -13.86 -17.56
N GLY A 297 -5.37 -12.76 -16.89
CA GLY A 297 -5.00 -11.41 -17.31
C GLY A 297 -3.51 -11.11 -17.19
N ASP A 298 -2.77 -11.90 -16.40
CA ASP A 298 -1.32 -11.77 -16.26
C ASP A 298 -0.58 -12.58 -17.34
N SER A 299 0.07 -11.90 -18.26
CA SER A 299 0.83 -12.53 -19.36
C SER A 299 2.05 -13.35 -18.91
N ASN A 300 2.53 -13.16 -17.68
CA ASN A 300 3.66 -13.91 -17.13
C ASN A 300 3.23 -15.32 -16.67
N VAL A 301 1.95 -15.53 -16.41
CA VAL A 301 1.44 -16.80 -15.90
C VAL A 301 1.50 -17.88 -16.98
N LYS A 302 2.24 -18.96 -16.70
CA LYS A 302 2.44 -20.12 -17.58
C LYS A 302 1.74 -21.37 -17.09
N GLY A 303 1.26 -21.40 -15.85
CA GLY A 303 0.50 -22.50 -15.26
C GLY A 303 -0.21 -22.06 -14.00
N ILE A 304 -1.24 -22.82 -13.63
CA ILE A 304 -2.07 -22.53 -12.45
C ILE A 304 -2.03 -23.71 -11.50
N LEU A 305 -1.80 -23.46 -10.22
CA LEU A 305 -1.98 -24.41 -9.13
C LEU A 305 -3.20 -24.00 -8.30
N VAL A 306 -4.24 -24.83 -8.35
CA VAL A 306 -5.40 -24.74 -7.45
C VAL A 306 -5.17 -25.68 -6.28
N ASN A 307 -5.16 -25.15 -5.07
CA ASN A 307 -4.98 -25.93 -3.85
C ASN A 307 -6.08 -25.61 -2.84
N ILE A 308 -7.05 -26.52 -2.73
CA ILE A 308 -8.24 -26.33 -1.91
C ILE A 308 -8.27 -27.37 -0.78
N PHE A 309 -8.49 -26.86 0.42
CA PHE A 309 -8.84 -27.67 1.59
C PHE A 309 -10.29 -27.40 1.98
N GLY A 310 -11.18 -28.35 1.70
CA GLY A 310 -12.61 -28.30 2.01
C GLY A 310 -12.85 -28.57 3.50
N GLY A 311 -12.78 -27.51 4.31
CA GLY A 311 -13.22 -27.54 5.71
C GLY A 311 -14.68 -27.14 5.82
N ILE A 312 -14.95 -25.84 5.78
CA ILE A 312 -16.31 -25.28 5.71
C ILE A 312 -16.87 -25.41 4.29
N MET A 313 -15.99 -25.23 3.29
CA MET A 313 -16.34 -25.31 1.88
C MET A 313 -16.39 -26.76 1.41
N ASP A 314 -17.31 -27.04 0.49
CA ASP A 314 -17.49 -28.32 -0.17
C ASP A 314 -16.61 -28.43 -1.42
N CYS A 315 -15.77 -29.48 -1.49
CA CYS A 315 -14.88 -29.69 -2.64
C CYS A 315 -15.63 -29.87 -3.97
N ASP A 316 -16.85 -30.40 -3.96
CA ASP A 316 -17.66 -30.54 -5.18
C ASP A 316 -18.17 -29.19 -5.70
N VAL A 317 -18.57 -28.29 -4.81
CA VAL A 317 -18.93 -26.90 -5.18
C VAL A 317 -17.76 -26.18 -5.85
N ILE A 318 -16.58 -26.30 -5.28
CA ILE A 318 -15.37 -25.71 -5.87
C ILE A 318 -15.00 -26.38 -7.20
N ALA A 319 -15.09 -27.71 -7.29
CA ALA A 319 -14.82 -28.42 -8.53
C ALA A 319 -15.74 -27.94 -9.67
N ASN A 320 -17.03 -27.77 -9.39
CA ASN A 320 -17.98 -27.19 -10.34
C ASN A 320 -17.61 -25.75 -10.73
N GLY A 321 -17.22 -24.91 -9.77
CA GLY A 321 -16.72 -23.56 -10.02
C GLY A 321 -15.48 -23.54 -10.92
N ILE A 322 -14.49 -24.40 -10.67
CA ILE A 322 -13.29 -24.56 -11.50
C ILE A 322 -13.67 -24.97 -12.92
N VAL A 323 -14.52 -26.00 -13.08
CA VAL A 323 -14.95 -26.50 -14.38
C VAL A 323 -15.65 -25.42 -15.20
N ASN A 324 -16.57 -24.69 -14.57
CA ASN A 324 -17.32 -23.63 -15.21
C ASN A 324 -16.42 -22.45 -15.59
N ALA A 325 -15.52 -22.06 -14.70
CA ALA A 325 -14.52 -21.03 -14.97
C ALA A 325 -13.63 -21.41 -16.16
N CYS A 326 -13.06 -22.62 -16.16
CA CYS A 326 -12.21 -23.11 -17.25
C CYS A 326 -12.93 -23.10 -18.63
N LYS A 327 -14.22 -23.47 -18.65
CA LYS A 327 -15.04 -23.42 -19.87
C LYS A 327 -15.29 -21.98 -20.35
N GLN A 328 -15.52 -21.05 -19.42
CA GLN A 328 -15.78 -19.64 -19.76
C GLN A 328 -14.54 -18.93 -20.29
N VAL A 329 -13.34 -19.23 -19.74
CA VAL A 329 -12.10 -18.55 -20.10
C VAL A 329 -11.30 -19.23 -21.20
N ASN A 330 -11.76 -20.39 -21.74
CA ASN A 330 -11.03 -21.20 -22.71
C ASN A 330 -9.56 -21.47 -22.27
N LEU A 331 -9.40 -22.06 -21.10
CA LEU A 331 -8.10 -22.27 -20.47
C LEU A 331 -7.11 -23.01 -21.40
N SER A 332 -5.99 -22.37 -21.72
CA SER A 332 -4.96 -22.89 -22.63
C SER A 332 -3.65 -23.28 -21.93
N ILE A 333 -3.48 -22.88 -20.67
CA ILE A 333 -2.28 -23.16 -19.87
C ILE A 333 -2.51 -24.36 -18.94
N PRO A 334 -1.46 -25.06 -18.49
CA PRO A 334 -1.57 -26.17 -17.57
C PRO A 334 -2.28 -25.79 -16.27
N LEU A 335 -3.20 -26.64 -15.85
CA LEU A 335 -3.95 -26.52 -14.60
C LEU A 335 -3.67 -27.74 -13.72
N VAL A 336 -3.04 -27.53 -12.57
CA VAL A 336 -2.88 -28.55 -11.54
C VAL A 336 -3.89 -28.29 -10.43
N VAL A 337 -4.61 -29.34 -10.01
CA VAL A 337 -5.65 -29.23 -8.98
C VAL A 337 -5.41 -30.24 -7.88
N ARG A 338 -5.29 -29.74 -6.66
CA ARG A 338 -5.31 -30.53 -5.42
C ARG A 338 -6.56 -30.17 -4.64
N LEU A 339 -7.39 -31.18 -4.37
CA LEU A 339 -8.55 -31.09 -3.49
C LEU A 339 -8.38 -32.04 -2.31
N GLU A 340 -8.68 -31.57 -1.12
CA GLU A 340 -8.72 -32.36 0.11
C GLU A 340 -9.80 -31.85 1.05
N GLY A 341 -10.32 -32.71 1.92
CA GLY A 341 -11.33 -32.35 2.92
C GLY A 341 -12.72 -32.84 2.56
N ASN A 342 -13.74 -32.03 2.89
CA ASN A 342 -15.14 -32.42 2.80
C ASN A 342 -15.58 -32.64 1.33
N ASN A 343 -16.27 -33.77 1.07
CA ASN A 343 -16.75 -34.18 -0.25
C ASN A 343 -15.66 -34.27 -1.34
N VAL A 344 -14.44 -34.59 -0.96
CA VAL A 344 -13.28 -34.64 -1.88
C VAL A 344 -13.47 -35.63 -3.03
N ASP A 345 -14.10 -36.82 -2.77
CA ASP A 345 -14.32 -37.84 -3.79
C ASP A 345 -15.29 -37.35 -4.85
N ALA A 346 -16.36 -36.67 -4.45
CA ALA A 346 -17.32 -36.05 -5.37
C ALA A 346 -16.63 -34.95 -6.21
N GLY A 347 -15.87 -34.08 -5.58
CA GLY A 347 -15.09 -33.04 -6.29
C GLY A 347 -14.10 -33.63 -7.30
N LYS A 348 -13.34 -34.66 -6.93
CA LYS A 348 -12.44 -35.37 -7.86
C LYS A 348 -13.19 -36.01 -9.02
N GLN A 349 -14.35 -36.60 -8.76
CA GLN A 349 -15.20 -37.14 -9.80
C GLN A 349 -15.68 -36.07 -10.76
N THR A 350 -16.19 -34.94 -10.26
CA THR A 350 -16.62 -33.79 -11.06
C THR A 350 -15.50 -33.31 -11.97
N LEU A 351 -14.27 -33.13 -11.44
CA LEU A 351 -13.13 -32.73 -12.23
C LEU A 351 -12.77 -33.77 -13.32
N SER A 352 -12.72 -35.06 -12.98
CA SER A 352 -12.33 -36.12 -13.92
C SER A 352 -13.35 -36.33 -15.08
N THR A 353 -14.61 -36.05 -14.85
CA THR A 353 -15.71 -36.21 -15.86
C THR A 353 -15.98 -34.92 -16.62
N SER A 354 -15.38 -33.80 -16.26
CA SER A 354 -15.65 -32.46 -16.80
C SER A 354 -15.26 -32.27 -18.27
N GLY A 355 -14.27 -33.06 -18.75
CA GLY A 355 -13.64 -32.86 -20.05
C GLY A 355 -12.61 -31.69 -20.07
N VAL A 356 -12.34 -31.06 -18.94
CA VAL A 356 -11.29 -30.05 -18.80
C VAL A 356 -9.94 -30.75 -18.69
N ASN A 357 -8.94 -30.25 -19.45
CA ASN A 357 -7.57 -30.79 -19.37
C ASN A 357 -6.89 -30.27 -18.11
N LEU A 358 -6.86 -31.10 -17.07
CA LEU A 358 -6.23 -30.78 -15.79
C LEU A 358 -5.38 -31.96 -15.27
N ILE A 359 -4.45 -31.63 -14.40
CA ILE A 359 -3.54 -32.57 -13.74
C ILE A 359 -3.99 -32.66 -12.27
N ALA A 360 -4.51 -33.82 -11.87
CA ALA A 360 -4.86 -34.06 -10.46
C ALA A 360 -3.59 -34.30 -9.64
N ALA A 361 -3.59 -33.78 -8.40
CA ALA A 361 -2.53 -33.98 -7.44
C ALA A 361 -3.06 -34.60 -6.14
N ASP A 362 -2.23 -35.43 -5.51
CA ASP A 362 -2.60 -36.19 -4.32
C ASP A 362 -2.35 -35.43 -3.03
N ASP A 363 -1.20 -34.73 -2.96
CA ASP A 363 -0.80 -33.91 -1.81
C ASP A 363 -0.18 -32.57 -2.27
N LEU A 364 0.18 -31.73 -1.31
CA LEU A 364 0.72 -30.39 -1.59
C LEU A 364 2.09 -30.46 -2.30
N SER A 365 2.93 -31.42 -1.92
CA SER A 365 4.25 -31.63 -2.53
C SER A 365 4.14 -32.12 -3.99
N ASP A 366 3.27 -33.09 -4.23
CA ASP A 366 2.95 -33.60 -5.57
C ASP A 366 2.35 -32.51 -6.46
N ALA A 367 1.47 -31.68 -5.89
CA ALA A 367 0.85 -30.56 -6.60
C ALA A 367 1.91 -29.54 -7.08
N ALA A 368 2.83 -29.13 -6.20
CA ALA A 368 3.89 -28.18 -6.54
C ALA A 368 4.87 -28.76 -7.58
N GLN A 369 5.29 -30.02 -7.43
CA GLN A 369 6.16 -30.70 -8.40
C GLN A 369 5.51 -30.79 -9.79
N LYS A 370 4.21 -31.16 -9.83
CA LYS A 370 3.46 -31.23 -11.08
C LYS A 370 3.30 -29.85 -11.73
N ALA A 371 3.05 -28.80 -10.94
CA ALA A 371 2.93 -27.46 -11.45
C ALA A 371 4.25 -26.95 -12.05
N VAL A 372 5.37 -27.12 -11.33
CA VAL A 372 6.69 -26.74 -11.82
C VAL A 372 7.07 -27.53 -13.07
N LYS A 373 6.77 -28.85 -13.11
CA LYS A 373 7.05 -29.68 -14.28
C LYS A 373 6.22 -29.27 -15.50
N ALA A 374 4.95 -28.93 -15.29
CA ALA A 374 4.03 -28.61 -16.38
C ALA A 374 4.37 -27.32 -17.14
N ILE A 375 4.98 -26.34 -16.48
CA ILE A 375 5.40 -25.07 -17.12
C ILE A 375 6.75 -25.18 -17.84
N ASN A 376 7.52 -26.26 -17.58
CA ASN A 376 8.84 -26.48 -18.17
C ASN A 376 8.81 -27.48 -19.35
N GLN A 377 7.64 -27.97 -19.72
CA GLN A 377 7.38 -28.81 -20.88
C GLN A 377 6.93 -27.96 -22.08
#